data_103b1708f974836069fa8ad191501722
#
_entry.id   103b1708f974836069fa8ad191501722
#
_cell.length_a   1.000
_cell.length_b   1.000
_cell.length_c   1.000
_cell.angle_alpha   90.00
_cell.angle_beta   90.00
_cell.angle_gamma   90.00
#
_symmetry.space_group_name_H-M   'P 1'
#
loop_
_entity.id
_entity.type
_entity.pdbx_description
1 polymer ?
#
loop_
_entity_poly.entity_id
_entity_poly.type
_entity_poly.pdbx_seq_one_letter_code
_entity_poly.pdbx_strand_id
1 'polypeptide(L)'
;MEEVRENPLYRVLRYRPNPIQTATYFWADMEMSRNHYGNAYAAIFGSGASTQLWHMRSDRVSVWFDNRRILGPDARLWYIWSAPDGRRYKLCQDEVLHFRTWLSLDGITGLSVQEILRSTLDGSLQSQQMLNSLYKNGFTAKAAVQYTGDLNSEAEQNFLRGLEAYATGQMDATKSFIPVPLGSKIEPLNIKLTDSQFIELRKHSALQIAAAFGVKPNQVNDYEKSSFANSEAQQLAFLTDTLLWILKGYEEELSWKLLEPAQMDRGEAAQFNTAVMLRADTKTQIESMVQAVANSVYMPSEARAYLGMSSAAGGDRLIANGNVIPLEDVGKQYGNGKE
;
A
#
# COMPACT_ATOMS: atom_id res chain seq x y z
N MET A 1 -14.59 6.53 -22.52
CA MET A 1 -14.43 7.70 -21.60
C MET A 1 -13.59 8.73 -22.33
N GLU A 2 -14.05 9.95 -22.38
CA GLU A 2 -13.33 11.06 -23.01
C GLU A 2 -12.69 11.94 -21.94
N GLU A 3 -11.43 12.34 -22.13
CA GLU A 3 -10.74 13.23 -21.19
C GLU A 3 -11.25 14.68 -21.36
N VAL A 4 -11.81 15.24 -20.30
CA VAL A 4 -12.27 16.64 -20.28
C VAL A 4 -11.07 17.56 -19.97
N ARG A 5 -10.24 17.82 -20.99
CA ARG A 5 -9.01 18.61 -20.86
C ARG A 5 -9.23 20.11 -20.65
N GLU A 6 -10.41 20.58 -20.99
CA GLU A 6 -10.79 21.99 -20.82
C GLU A 6 -11.07 22.36 -19.36
N ASN A 7 -11.39 21.36 -18.51
CA ASN A 7 -11.60 21.58 -17.09
C ASN A 7 -10.26 21.95 -16.42
N PRO A 8 -10.18 23.08 -15.70
CA PRO A 8 -8.96 23.50 -15.00
C PRO A 8 -8.41 22.44 -14.04
N LEU A 9 -9.27 21.64 -13.41
CA LEU A 9 -8.92 20.56 -12.49
C LEU A 9 -8.09 19.46 -13.16
N TYR A 10 -8.22 19.29 -14.50
CA TYR A 10 -7.39 18.34 -15.22
C TYR A 10 -5.90 18.59 -15.02
N ARG A 11 -5.47 19.86 -15.04
CA ARG A 11 -4.06 20.23 -14.82
C ARG A 11 -3.64 20.01 -13.38
N VAL A 12 -4.50 20.33 -12.42
CA VAL A 12 -4.26 20.17 -10.98
C VAL A 12 -4.09 18.70 -10.64
N LEU A 13 -5.01 17.86 -11.06
CA LEU A 13 -5.00 16.43 -10.70
C LEU A 13 -3.92 15.63 -11.43
N ARG A 14 -3.64 15.98 -12.71
CA ARG A 14 -2.73 15.20 -13.56
C ARG A 14 -1.27 15.65 -13.50
N TYR A 15 -1.00 16.95 -13.36
CA TYR A 15 0.36 17.45 -13.49
C TYR A 15 0.89 18.10 -12.23
N ARG A 16 0.20 19.11 -11.68
CA ARG A 16 0.68 19.88 -10.53
C ARG A 16 -0.48 20.29 -9.63
N PRO A 17 -0.66 19.61 -8.50
CA PRO A 17 -1.66 19.99 -7.48
C PRO A 17 -1.36 21.35 -6.84
N ASN A 18 -0.08 21.74 -6.75
CA ASN A 18 0.40 23.00 -6.22
C ASN A 18 1.70 23.44 -6.94
N PRO A 19 2.17 24.68 -6.75
CA PRO A 19 3.36 25.17 -7.45
C PRO A 19 4.65 24.42 -7.15
N ILE A 20 4.72 23.68 -6.04
CA ILE A 20 5.98 23.04 -5.56
C ILE A 20 6.05 21.57 -5.94
N GLN A 21 4.93 20.85 -5.97
CA GLN A 21 4.90 19.40 -6.16
C GLN A 21 4.31 18.99 -7.51
N THR A 22 4.84 17.91 -8.07
CA THR A 22 4.18 17.21 -9.18
C THR A 22 3.09 16.30 -8.64
N ALA A 23 2.10 15.96 -9.48
CA ALA A 23 1.01 15.07 -9.10
C ALA A 23 1.51 13.71 -8.59
N THR A 24 2.54 13.14 -9.22
CA THR A 24 3.10 11.85 -8.80
C THR A 24 3.57 11.84 -7.35
N TYR A 25 4.36 12.85 -6.95
CA TYR A 25 4.84 12.95 -5.57
C TYR A 25 3.73 13.30 -4.60
N PHE A 26 2.83 14.17 -4.99
CA PHE A 26 1.68 14.54 -4.16
C PHE A 26 0.80 13.31 -3.82
N TRP A 27 0.42 12.52 -4.81
CA TRP A 27 -0.39 11.32 -4.60
C TRP A 27 0.36 10.23 -3.85
N ALA A 28 1.68 10.12 -4.05
CA ALA A 28 2.52 9.22 -3.27
C ALA A 28 2.56 9.61 -1.78
N ASP A 29 2.70 10.90 -1.47
CA ASP A 29 2.67 11.43 -0.10
C ASP A 29 1.30 11.21 0.56
N MET A 30 0.20 11.39 -0.20
CA MET A 30 -1.15 11.12 0.26
C MET A 30 -1.33 9.65 0.60
N GLU A 31 -0.93 8.73 -0.29
CA GLU A 31 -1.06 7.30 -0.05
C GLU A 31 -0.16 6.81 1.09
N MET A 32 1.05 7.35 1.19
CA MET A 32 1.94 7.08 2.33
C MET A 32 1.29 7.51 3.65
N SER A 33 0.71 8.70 3.70
CA SER A 33 0.03 9.21 4.90
C SER A 33 -1.19 8.36 5.25
N ARG A 34 -2.00 7.97 4.25
CA ARG A 34 -3.15 7.09 4.46
C ARG A 34 -2.75 5.74 5.04
N ASN A 35 -1.69 5.13 4.52
CA ASN A 35 -1.21 3.83 5.02
C ASN A 35 -0.56 3.93 6.40
N HIS A 36 0.20 5.00 6.65
CA HIS A 36 0.93 5.15 7.92
C HIS A 36 0.04 5.58 9.09
N TYR A 37 -0.84 6.56 8.85
CA TYR A 37 -1.69 7.15 9.89
C TYR A 37 -3.16 6.70 9.84
N GLY A 38 -3.53 5.88 8.87
CA GLY A 38 -4.92 5.50 8.62
C GLY A 38 -5.73 6.58 7.89
N ASN A 39 -5.18 7.77 7.75
CA ASN A 39 -5.84 8.94 7.16
C ASN A 39 -4.85 9.78 6.37
N ALA A 40 -5.30 10.37 5.27
CA ALA A 40 -4.57 11.39 4.54
C ALA A 40 -5.47 12.60 4.29
N TYR A 41 -4.89 13.79 4.42
CA TYR A 41 -5.61 15.04 4.29
C TYR A 41 -4.92 15.97 3.30
N ALA A 42 -5.72 16.64 2.47
CA ALA A 42 -5.21 17.74 1.64
C ALA A 42 -6.15 18.93 1.72
N ALA A 43 -5.59 20.10 2.01
CA ALA A 43 -6.33 21.36 1.99
C ALA A 43 -6.56 21.81 0.55
N ILE A 44 -7.77 22.28 0.27
CA ILE A 44 -8.18 22.87 -1.00
C ILE A 44 -8.10 24.38 -0.85
N PHE A 45 -7.24 25.03 -1.63
CA PHE A 45 -7.15 26.48 -1.69
C PHE A 45 -7.50 26.98 -3.08
N GLY A 46 -8.22 28.11 -3.13
CA GLY A 46 -8.70 28.67 -4.38
C GLY A 46 -9.93 27.95 -4.94
N SER A 47 -10.35 28.36 -6.13
CA SER A 47 -11.48 27.77 -6.85
C SER A 47 -11.26 27.83 -8.36
N GLY A 48 -11.89 26.92 -9.10
CA GLY A 48 -11.79 26.86 -10.56
C GLY A 48 -10.33 26.75 -11.04
N ALA A 49 -9.89 27.68 -11.86
CA ALA A 49 -8.53 27.67 -12.42
C ALA A 49 -7.41 27.97 -11.41
N SER A 50 -7.74 28.53 -10.23
CA SER A 50 -6.77 28.82 -9.16
C SER A 50 -6.73 27.73 -8.09
N THR A 51 -7.46 26.63 -8.25
CA THR A 51 -7.48 25.52 -7.29
C THR A 51 -6.10 24.95 -7.08
N GLN A 52 -5.71 24.78 -5.81
CA GLN A 52 -4.48 24.15 -5.37
C GLN A 52 -4.78 23.14 -4.27
N LEU A 53 -4.06 22.01 -4.29
CA LEU A 53 -4.14 20.97 -3.26
C LEU A 53 -2.83 20.92 -2.48
N TRP A 54 -2.92 21.03 -1.16
CA TRP A 54 -1.79 21.03 -0.27
C TRP A 54 -1.89 19.89 0.73
N HIS A 55 -0.93 18.97 0.69
CA HIS A 55 -0.85 17.86 1.62
C HIS A 55 -0.69 18.36 3.06
N MET A 56 -1.55 17.88 3.94
CA MET A 56 -1.53 18.17 5.38
C MET A 56 -1.00 16.91 6.09
N ARG A 57 0.14 17.02 6.77
CA ARG A 57 0.68 15.89 7.54
C ARG A 57 -0.36 15.41 8.57
N SER A 58 -0.69 14.14 8.51
CA SER A 58 -1.80 13.57 9.29
C SER A 58 -1.56 13.61 10.80
N ASP A 59 -0.29 13.54 11.24
CA ASP A 59 0.11 13.71 12.64
C ASP A 59 -0.10 15.14 13.18
N ARG A 60 -0.41 16.10 12.31
CA ARG A 60 -0.65 17.51 12.63
C ARG A 60 -2.07 17.97 12.35
N VAL A 61 -2.96 17.03 12.06
CA VAL A 61 -4.37 17.29 11.81
C VAL A 61 -5.21 16.67 12.92
N SER A 62 -6.09 17.46 13.51
CA SER A 62 -7.11 16.98 14.44
C SER A 62 -8.48 17.16 13.83
N VAL A 63 -9.27 16.09 13.80
CA VAL A 63 -10.64 16.12 13.28
C VAL A 63 -11.60 16.37 14.43
N TRP A 64 -12.46 17.37 14.29
CA TRP A 64 -13.38 17.78 15.32
C TRP A 64 -14.80 17.79 14.76
N PHE A 65 -15.73 17.30 15.57
CA PHE A 65 -17.16 17.49 15.32
C PHE A 65 -17.62 18.83 15.85
N ASP A 66 -18.59 19.43 15.14
CA ASP A 66 -19.32 20.53 15.72
C ASP A 66 -20.21 20.01 16.86
N ASN A 67 -20.05 20.58 18.07
CA ASN A 67 -20.80 20.18 19.24
C ASN A 67 -22.28 20.58 19.21
N ARG A 68 -22.71 21.38 18.24
CA ARG A 68 -24.10 21.82 18.11
C ARG A 68 -24.99 20.76 17.49
N ARG A 69 -24.49 20.04 16.48
CA ARG A 69 -25.22 18.95 15.81
C ARG A 69 -24.24 17.93 15.25
N ILE A 70 -24.25 16.74 15.82
CA ILE A 70 -23.39 15.62 15.37
C ILE A 70 -24.01 14.92 14.16
N LEU A 71 -25.34 14.94 14.03
CA LEU A 71 -26.06 14.26 12.96
C LEU A 71 -27.08 15.23 12.31
N GLY A 72 -27.32 15.02 11.02
CA GLY A 72 -28.30 15.78 10.23
C GLY A 72 -27.65 16.75 9.23
N PRO A 73 -28.46 17.54 8.51
CA PRO A 73 -27.97 18.38 7.41
C PRO A 73 -27.03 19.51 7.85
N ASP A 74 -27.05 19.86 9.14
CA ASP A 74 -26.17 20.87 9.72
C ASP A 74 -24.92 20.29 10.40
N ALA A 75 -24.74 18.96 10.35
CA ALA A 75 -23.56 18.31 10.91
C ALA A 75 -22.30 18.76 10.14
N ARG A 76 -21.30 19.22 10.85
CA ARG A 76 -20.05 19.69 10.25
C ARG A 76 -18.84 19.10 10.91
N LEU A 77 -17.88 18.70 10.07
CA LEU A 77 -16.52 18.33 10.48
C LEU A 77 -15.61 19.54 10.30
N TRP A 78 -14.69 19.67 11.25
CA TRP A 78 -13.64 20.66 11.23
C TRP A 78 -12.30 19.98 11.32
N TYR A 79 -11.35 20.44 10.50
CA TYR A 79 -9.97 19.98 10.49
C TYR A 79 -9.09 21.09 11.05
N ILE A 80 -8.44 20.83 12.16
CA ILE A 80 -7.51 21.76 12.78
C ILE A 80 -6.11 21.33 12.37
N TRP A 81 -5.50 22.09 11.49
CA TRP A 81 -4.18 21.80 10.94
C TRP A 81 -3.12 22.76 11.49
N SER A 82 -2.05 22.19 12.07
CA SER A 82 -0.85 22.92 12.44
C SER A 82 0.13 22.91 11.27
N ALA A 83 0.09 23.95 10.46
CA ALA A 83 0.88 24.03 9.23
C ALA A 83 2.39 24.25 9.48
N PRO A 84 3.25 23.97 8.49
CA PRO A 84 4.71 24.15 8.61
C PRO A 84 5.15 25.60 8.87
N ASP A 85 4.31 26.58 8.52
CA ASP A 85 4.52 28.01 8.78
C ASP A 85 4.28 28.44 10.24
N GLY A 86 3.94 27.45 11.10
CA GLY A 86 3.64 27.67 12.51
C GLY A 86 2.22 28.15 12.80
N ARG A 87 1.40 28.35 11.78
CA ARG A 87 0.00 28.79 11.94
C ARG A 87 -0.93 27.58 12.12
N ARG A 88 -2.03 27.83 12.82
CA ARG A 88 -3.15 26.89 12.90
C ARG A 88 -4.27 27.32 11.98
N TYR A 89 -4.64 26.44 11.09
CA TYR A 89 -5.77 26.61 10.18
C TYR A 89 -6.95 25.79 10.70
N LYS A 90 -8.12 26.39 10.74
CA LYS A 90 -9.39 25.72 10.95
C LYS A 90 -10.11 25.65 9.62
N LEU A 91 -10.18 24.47 9.04
CA LEU A 91 -10.79 24.22 7.73
C LEU A 91 -12.07 23.42 7.92
N CYS A 92 -13.10 23.72 7.14
CA CYS A 92 -14.34 22.95 7.15
C CYS A 92 -14.19 21.72 6.25
N GLN A 93 -15.17 20.81 6.32
CA GLN A 93 -15.16 19.56 5.56
C GLN A 93 -15.06 19.77 4.05
N ASP A 94 -15.60 20.87 3.53
CA ASP A 94 -15.61 21.16 2.09
C ASP A 94 -14.27 21.73 1.59
N GLU A 95 -13.40 22.15 2.53
CA GLU A 95 -12.08 22.70 2.24
C GLU A 95 -10.96 21.65 2.38
N VAL A 96 -11.31 20.40 2.71
CA VAL A 96 -10.31 19.33 2.92
C VAL A 96 -10.72 18.06 2.21
N LEU A 97 -9.84 17.53 1.37
CA LEU A 97 -9.91 16.15 0.89
C LEU A 97 -9.46 15.23 2.02
N HIS A 98 -10.28 14.23 2.36
CA HIS A 98 -9.99 13.27 3.42
C HIS A 98 -10.07 11.84 2.89
N PHE A 99 -8.94 11.19 2.77
CA PHE A 99 -8.83 9.79 2.36
C PHE A 99 -8.45 8.93 3.55
N ARG A 100 -9.27 7.94 3.88
CA ARG A 100 -9.05 7.07 5.03
C ARG A 100 -8.86 5.61 4.64
N THR A 101 -8.33 4.81 5.56
CA THR A 101 -8.34 3.36 5.43
C THR A 101 -9.77 2.83 5.58
N TRP A 102 -9.99 1.60 5.12
CA TRP A 102 -11.33 0.99 5.14
C TRP A 102 -11.85 0.72 6.56
N LEU A 103 -10.97 0.42 7.51
CA LEU A 103 -11.36 0.17 8.90
C LEU A 103 -11.44 1.48 9.68
N SER A 104 -12.61 1.71 10.29
CA SER A 104 -12.91 2.89 11.09
C SER A 104 -13.78 2.50 12.26
N LEU A 105 -13.51 3.05 13.44
CA LEU A 105 -14.34 2.83 14.63
C LEU A 105 -15.42 3.90 14.81
N ASP A 106 -15.17 5.10 14.33
CA ASP A 106 -16.05 6.26 14.45
C ASP A 106 -16.82 6.58 13.16
N GLY A 107 -16.54 5.84 12.07
CA GLY A 107 -17.10 6.07 10.74
C GLY A 107 -16.46 7.23 9.97
N ILE A 108 -15.51 7.97 10.56
CA ILE A 108 -14.91 9.19 10.01
C ILE A 108 -13.42 9.03 9.82
N THR A 109 -12.71 8.68 10.89
CA THR A 109 -11.26 8.46 10.84
C THR A 109 -10.93 6.99 10.63
N GLY A 110 -9.95 6.72 9.77
CA GLY A 110 -9.45 5.37 9.53
C GLY A 110 -8.41 4.96 10.57
N LEU A 111 -8.40 3.68 10.93
CA LEU A 111 -7.33 3.12 11.75
C LEU A 111 -6.08 2.88 10.92
N SER A 112 -4.92 3.16 11.49
CA SER A 112 -3.65 2.85 10.84
C SER A 112 -3.39 1.34 10.85
N VAL A 113 -2.71 0.85 9.81
CA VAL A 113 -2.24 -0.54 9.78
C VAL A 113 -1.28 -0.82 10.94
N GLN A 114 -0.52 0.19 11.38
CA GLN A 114 0.36 0.10 12.55
C GLN A 114 -0.42 -0.20 13.84
N GLU A 115 -1.58 0.41 14.05
CA GLU A 115 -2.43 0.13 15.21
C GLU A 115 -3.00 -1.29 15.16
N ILE A 116 -3.45 -1.73 13.97
CA ILE A 116 -4.01 -3.07 13.76
C ILE A 116 -2.95 -4.15 14.01
N LEU A 117 -1.73 -3.94 13.52
CA LEU A 117 -0.64 -4.91 13.60
C LEU A 117 0.32 -4.67 14.78
N ARG A 118 -0.04 -3.86 15.76
CA ARG A 118 0.85 -3.46 16.85
C ARG A 118 1.59 -4.63 17.51
N SER A 119 0.86 -5.68 17.87
CA SER A 119 1.45 -6.88 18.48
C SER A 119 2.42 -7.63 17.54
N THR A 120 2.11 -7.71 16.25
CA THR A 120 2.97 -8.35 15.24
C THR A 120 4.25 -7.56 15.02
N LEU A 121 4.14 -6.23 14.95
CA LEU A 121 5.27 -5.31 14.79
C LEU A 121 6.18 -5.34 16.02
N ASP A 122 5.61 -5.28 17.23
CA ASP A 122 6.34 -5.37 18.49
C ASP A 122 7.10 -6.72 18.61
N GLY A 123 6.44 -7.82 18.26
CA GLY A 123 7.06 -9.14 18.24
C GLY A 123 8.21 -9.24 17.23
N SER A 124 8.03 -8.70 16.04
CA SER A 124 9.08 -8.66 15.00
C SER A 124 10.26 -7.80 15.42
N LEU A 125 10.02 -6.65 16.06
CA LEU A 125 11.04 -5.76 16.58
C LEU A 125 11.85 -6.43 17.69
N GLN A 126 11.18 -7.07 18.65
CA GLN A 126 11.84 -7.81 19.74
C GLN A 126 12.69 -8.96 19.21
N SER A 127 12.18 -9.70 18.23
CA SER A 127 12.92 -10.77 17.55
C SER A 127 14.18 -10.24 16.87
N GLN A 128 14.10 -9.10 16.20
CA GLN A 128 15.25 -8.44 15.58
C GLN A 128 16.26 -7.93 16.60
N GLN A 129 15.79 -7.37 17.71
CA GLN A 129 16.66 -6.92 18.81
C GLN A 129 17.38 -8.09 19.46
N MET A 130 16.69 -9.21 19.68
CA MET A 130 17.30 -10.44 20.18
C MET A 130 18.43 -10.94 19.24
N LEU A 131 18.19 -10.98 17.93
CA LEU A 131 19.23 -11.34 16.96
C LEU A 131 20.41 -10.39 16.99
N ASN A 132 20.12 -9.07 16.96
CA ASN A 132 21.18 -8.08 17.01
C ASN A 132 22.05 -8.22 18.29
N SER A 133 21.42 -8.57 19.40
CA SER A 133 22.12 -8.87 20.65
C SER A 133 22.97 -10.14 20.54
N LEU A 134 22.42 -11.19 19.92
CA LEU A 134 23.16 -12.43 19.66
C LEU A 134 24.37 -12.21 18.75
N TYR A 135 24.23 -11.42 17.68
CA TYR A 135 25.35 -11.09 16.80
C TYR A 135 26.39 -10.18 17.46
N LYS A 136 25.97 -9.27 18.34
CA LYS A 136 26.84 -8.29 18.99
C LYS A 136 27.63 -8.88 20.15
N ASN A 137 26.98 -9.76 20.93
CA ASN A 137 27.53 -10.29 22.18
C ASN A 137 27.98 -11.75 22.06
N GLY A 138 27.87 -12.35 20.85
CA GLY A 138 28.01 -13.79 20.68
C GLY A 138 26.87 -14.57 21.31
N PHE A 139 26.88 -15.88 21.20
CA PHE A 139 25.95 -16.76 21.89
C PHE A 139 26.23 -16.68 23.41
N THR A 140 25.61 -15.75 24.11
CA THR A 140 25.57 -15.76 25.57
C THR A 140 24.62 -16.88 25.98
N ALA A 141 25.13 -18.09 25.97
CA ALA A 141 24.43 -19.23 26.53
C ALA A 141 24.15 -18.92 28.00
N LYS A 142 22.87 -18.84 28.37
CA LYS A 142 22.52 -18.97 29.79
C LYS A 142 23.03 -20.35 30.19
N ALA A 143 23.99 -20.39 31.07
CA ALA A 143 24.54 -21.65 31.55
C ALA A 143 23.98 -21.94 32.93
N ALA A 144 23.53 -23.17 33.17
CA ALA A 144 23.26 -23.65 34.51
C ALA A 144 24.58 -24.19 35.05
N VAL A 145 24.97 -23.66 36.20
CA VAL A 145 26.15 -24.16 36.92
C VAL A 145 25.66 -25.04 38.05
N GLN A 146 25.95 -26.32 37.93
CA GLN A 146 25.69 -27.30 38.99
C GLN A 146 26.98 -27.55 39.74
N TYR A 147 27.01 -27.37 41.05
CA TYR A 147 28.13 -27.69 41.89
C TYR A 147 27.75 -28.65 43.03
N THR A 148 28.64 -29.55 43.33
CA THR A 148 28.53 -30.50 44.45
C THR A 148 29.56 -30.09 45.48
N GLY A 149 29.12 -29.53 46.58
CA GLY A 149 29.95 -29.09 47.70
C GLY A 149 29.53 -27.78 48.31
N ASP A 150 29.87 -27.52 49.55
CA ASP A 150 29.62 -26.26 50.22
C ASP A 150 30.65 -25.21 49.78
N LEU A 151 30.24 -24.31 48.91
CA LEU A 151 30.97 -23.07 48.64
C LEU A 151 30.62 -22.05 49.75
N ASN A 152 31.64 -21.42 50.31
CA ASN A 152 31.36 -20.31 51.21
C ASN A 152 30.79 -19.13 50.36
N SER A 153 29.96 -18.31 50.96
CA SER A 153 29.23 -17.23 50.29
C SER A 153 30.15 -16.25 49.50
N GLU A 154 31.39 -16.07 49.90
CA GLU A 154 32.35 -15.20 49.26
C GLU A 154 32.94 -15.86 47.96
N ALA A 155 33.22 -17.14 48.01
CA ALA A 155 33.69 -17.90 46.85
C ALA A 155 32.59 -18.02 45.77
N GLU A 156 31.34 -18.19 46.17
CA GLU A 156 30.19 -18.21 45.31
C GLU A 156 30.00 -16.86 44.56
N GLN A 157 30.04 -15.74 45.28
CA GLN A 157 29.92 -14.41 44.68
C GLN A 157 31.07 -14.08 43.74
N ASN A 158 32.28 -14.48 44.04
CA ASN A 158 33.46 -14.28 43.20
C ASN A 158 33.35 -15.11 41.90
N PHE A 159 32.86 -16.35 42.05
CA PHE A 159 32.61 -17.23 40.89
C PHE A 159 31.52 -16.67 39.98
N LEU A 160 30.37 -16.23 40.53
CA LEU A 160 29.27 -15.61 39.77
C LEU A 160 29.72 -14.33 39.05
N ARG A 161 30.49 -13.46 39.71
CA ARG A 161 31.07 -12.26 39.09
C ARG A 161 32.02 -12.59 37.93
N GLY A 162 32.84 -13.62 38.10
CA GLY A 162 33.73 -14.09 37.05
C GLY A 162 32.94 -14.63 35.82
N LEU A 163 31.87 -15.36 36.09
CA LEU A 163 30.96 -15.88 35.04
C LEU A 163 30.22 -14.77 34.33
N GLU A 164 29.71 -13.77 35.09
CA GLU A 164 29.06 -12.59 34.50
C GLU A 164 30.02 -11.75 33.67
N ALA A 165 31.23 -11.50 34.13
CA ALA A 165 32.24 -10.77 33.37
C ALA A 165 32.66 -11.48 32.08
N TYR A 166 32.66 -12.79 32.07
CA TYR A 166 32.88 -13.60 30.86
C TYR A 166 31.68 -13.55 29.92
N ALA A 167 30.46 -13.71 30.45
CA ALA A 167 29.22 -13.69 29.70
C ALA A 167 28.92 -12.31 29.07
N THR A 168 29.36 -11.22 29.68
CA THR A 168 29.20 -9.85 29.18
C THR A 168 30.34 -9.37 28.30
N GLY A 169 31.36 -10.22 28.04
CA GLY A 169 32.52 -9.86 27.20
C GLY A 169 33.43 -8.79 27.83
N GLN A 170 33.31 -8.54 29.13
CA GLN A 170 34.17 -7.60 29.87
C GLN A 170 35.54 -8.18 30.26
N MET A 171 35.75 -9.45 30.05
CA MET A 171 37.06 -10.08 30.17
C MET A 171 37.88 -9.92 28.89
N ASP A 172 39.15 -9.53 29.05
CA ASP A 172 40.11 -9.49 27.94
C ASP A 172 40.10 -10.81 27.13
N ALA A 173 39.94 -10.67 25.81
CA ALA A 173 39.87 -11.79 24.88
C ALA A 173 41.09 -12.74 24.91
N THR A 174 42.13 -12.39 25.64
CA THR A 174 43.33 -13.20 25.88
C THR A 174 43.19 -14.28 26.95
N LYS A 175 42.12 -14.23 27.79
CA LYS A 175 41.87 -15.25 28.82
C LYS A 175 40.69 -16.15 28.38
N SER A 176 40.98 -17.15 27.61
CA SER A 176 40.00 -18.10 27.08
C SER A 176 39.51 -19.17 28.07
N PHE A 177 39.88 -19.11 29.34
CA PHE A 177 39.53 -20.14 30.32
C PHE A 177 38.81 -19.53 31.55
N ILE A 178 37.64 -20.10 31.84
CA ILE A 178 36.95 -19.85 33.11
C ILE A 178 37.46 -20.90 34.13
N PRO A 179 38.02 -20.52 35.26
CA PRO A 179 38.34 -21.49 36.34
C PRO A 179 37.03 -22.05 36.90
N VAL A 180 36.80 -23.33 36.65
CA VAL A 180 35.64 -24.05 37.19
C VAL A 180 36.08 -24.75 38.48
N PRO A 181 35.44 -24.51 39.64
CA PRO A 181 35.75 -25.21 40.89
C PRO A 181 35.59 -26.72 40.72
N LEU A 182 36.44 -27.50 41.41
CA LEU A 182 36.34 -28.96 41.39
C LEU A 182 34.94 -29.41 41.81
N GLY A 183 34.29 -30.26 40.99
CA GLY A 183 32.93 -30.72 41.24
C GLY A 183 31.83 -29.87 40.63
N SER A 184 32.19 -28.81 39.90
CA SER A 184 31.19 -28.02 39.15
C SER A 184 31.01 -28.48 37.73
N LYS A 185 29.78 -28.56 37.25
CA LYS A 185 29.44 -28.88 35.88
C LYS A 185 28.71 -27.66 35.26
N ILE A 186 29.24 -27.17 34.18
CA ILE A 186 28.58 -26.07 33.42
C ILE A 186 27.81 -26.75 32.29
N GLU A 187 26.49 -26.65 32.35
CA GLU A 187 25.62 -27.08 31.26
C GLU A 187 25.10 -25.85 30.52
N PRO A 188 25.49 -25.63 29.25
CA PRO A 188 24.91 -24.51 28.50
C PRO A 188 23.41 -24.78 28.26
N LEU A 189 22.55 -23.87 28.70
CA LEU A 189 21.14 -23.86 28.36
C LEU A 189 21.00 -23.40 26.91
N ASN A 190 21.28 -24.30 25.96
CA ASN A 190 21.09 -24.03 24.57
C ASN A 190 19.56 -23.98 24.25
N ILE A 191 19.01 -22.81 24.17
CA ILE A 191 17.77 -22.61 23.43
C ILE A 191 18.18 -22.71 21.96
N LYS A 192 18.12 -23.92 21.40
CA LYS A 192 18.27 -24.15 19.97
C LYS A 192 17.03 -23.59 19.25
N LEU A 193 16.98 -22.28 19.04
CA LEU A 193 16.23 -21.77 17.93
C LEU A 193 17.01 -22.21 16.67
N THR A 194 16.52 -23.26 16.02
CA THR A 194 17.10 -23.68 14.74
C THR A 194 16.99 -22.51 13.78
N ASP A 195 18.07 -22.15 13.08
CA ASP A 195 18.12 -21.02 12.15
C ASP A 195 16.96 -21.05 11.14
N SER A 196 16.50 -22.22 10.75
CA SER A 196 15.34 -22.42 9.89
C SER A 196 14.02 -21.89 10.48
N GLN A 197 13.73 -22.16 11.76
CA GLN A 197 12.50 -21.72 12.42
C GLN A 197 12.45 -20.19 12.56
N PHE A 198 13.61 -19.56 12.73
CA PHE A 198 13.70 -18.12 12.81
C PHE A 198 13.44 -17.44 11.45
N ILE A 199 14.00 -18.01 10.38
CA ILE A 199 13.76 -17.54 9.01
C ILE A 199 12.28 -17.69 8.65
N GLU A 200 11.64 -18.81 8.98
CA GLU A 200 10.22 -19.05 8.76
C GLU A 200 9.35 -18.03 9.53
N LEU A 201 9.69 -17.75 10.80
CA LEU A 201 8.98 -16.77 11.60
C LEU A 201 9.06 -15.36 11.01
N ARG A 202 10.23 -14.93 10.57
CA ARG A 202 10.41 -13.62 9.90
C ARG A 202 9.62 -13.53 8.61
N LYS A 203 9.65 -14.59 7.81
CA LYS A 203 8.88 -14.67 6.58
C LYS A 203 7.38 -14.58 6.85
N HIS A 204 6.90 -15.33 7.84
CA HIS A 204 5.49 -15.26 8.25
C HIS A 204 5.09 -13.86 8.69
N SER A 205 5.90 -13.18 9.50
CA SER A 205 5.65 -11.81 9.93
C SER A 205 5.63 -10.83 8.75
N ALA A 206 6.54 -10.98 7.78
CA ALA A 206 6.56 -10.15 6.57
C ALA A 206 5.28 -10.33 5.73
N LEU A 207 4.81 -11.57 5.57
CA LEU A 207 3.57 -11.87 4.87
C LEU A 207 2.32 -11.37 5.61
N GLN A 208 2.30 -11.42 6.94
CA GLN A 208 1.22 -10.82 7.74
C GLN A 208 1.15 -9.30 7.56
N ILE A 209 2.31 -8.63 7.58
CA ILE A 209 2.37 -7.18 7.33
C ILE A 209 1.90 -6.89 5.90
N ALA A 210 2.39 -7.61 4.89
CA ALA A 210 1.96 -7.44 3.51
C ALA A 210 0.44 -7.63 3.34
N ALA A 211 -0.12 -8.67 3.96
CA ALA A 211 -1.55 -8.96 3.93
C ALA A 211 -2.40 -7.83 4.53
N ALA A 212 -1.94 -7.17 5.59
CA ALA A 212 -2.66 -6.06 6.20
C ALA A 212 -2.72 -4.80 5.31
N PHE A 213 -1.75 -4.64 4.39
CA PHE A 213 -1.80 -3.62 3.34
C PHE A 213 -2.51 -4.13 2.06
N GLY A 214 -2.99 -5.37 2.03
CA GLY A 214 -3.55 -6.00 0.84
C GLY A 214 -2.53 -6.32 -0.24
N VAL A 215 -1.23 -6.26 0.08
CA VAL A 215 -0.12 -6.53 -0.84
C VAL A 215 0.08 -8.05 -0.96
N LYS A 216 0.26 -8.53 -2.19
CA LYS A 216 0.42 -9.97 -2.47
C LYS A 216 1.89 -10.41 -2.28
N PRO A 217 2.16 -11.70 -2.01
CA PRO A 217 3.52 -12.20 -1.74
C PRO A 217 4.55 -11.86 -2.83
N ASN A 218 4.20 -11.95 -4.10
CA ASN A 218 5.09 -11.62 -5.21
C ASN A 218 5.55 -10.15 -5.21
N GLN A 219 4.76 -9.24 -4.64
CA GLN A 219 5.08 -7.82 -4.56
C GLN A 219 6.09 -7.50 -3.46
N VAL A 220 6.26 -8.39 -2.48
CA VAL A 220 7.30 -8.33 -1.44
C VAL A 220 8.47 -9.27 -1.74
N ASN A 221 8.64 -9.67 -3.01
CA ASN A 221 9.69 -10.56 -3.51
C ASN A 221 9.67 -11.98 -2.90
N ASP A 222 8.51 -12.45 -2.44
CA ASP A 222 8.33 -13.84 -2.05
C ASP A 222 7.78 -14.66 -3.23
N TYR A 223 8.66 -15.37 -3.91
CA TYR A 223 8.37 -16.18 -5.08
C TYR A 223 8.38 -17.70 -4.82
N GLU A 224 8.53 -18.16 -3.57
CA GLU A 224 8.69 -19.59 -3.28
C GLU A 224 7.56 -20.48 -3.81
N LYS A 225 6.35 -19.94 -3.93
CA LYS A 225 5.17 -20.66 -4.43
C LYS A 225 4.60 -20.07 -5.72
N SER A 226 5.35 -19.20 -6.41
CA SER A 226 4.85 -18.53 -7.60
C SER A 226 5.44 -19.08 -8.88
N SER A 227 4.58 -19.60 -9.79
CA SER A 227 4.83 -19.74 -11.21
C SER A 227 4.51 -18.41 -11.92
N PHE A 228 4.90 -18.25 -13.19
CA PHE A 228 4.55 -17.07 -14.00
C PHE A 228 3.04 -16.80 -14.00
N ALA A 229 2.23 -17.82 -14.24
CA ALA A 229 0.76 -17.72 -14.23
C ALA A 229 0.21 -17.28 -12.86
N ASN A 230 0.82 -17.73 -11.76
CA ASN A 230 0.45 -17.31 -10.42
C ASN A 230 0.82 -15.85 -10.14
N SER A 231 1.91 -15.35 -10.72
CA SER A 231 2.32 -13.95 -10.56
C SER A 231 1.36 -12.99 -11.27
N GLU A 232 0.89 -13.31 -12.47
CA GLU A 232 -0.13 -12.54 -13.18
C GLU A 232 -1.46 -12.54 -12.43
N ALA A 233 -1.90 -13.72 -11.95
CA ALA A 233 -3.10 -13.83 -11.13
C ALA A 233 -3.01 -13.03 -9.84
N GLN A 234 -1.86 -13.01 -9.16
CA GLN A 234 -1.62 -12.20 -7.96
C GLN A 234 -1.64 -10.70 -8.28
N GLN A 235 -1.09 -10.28 -9.42
CA GLN A 235 -1.12 -8.88 -9.84
C GLN A 235 -2.55 -8.43 -10.16
N LEU A 236 -3.33 -9.25 -10.85
CA LEU A 236 -4.74 -8.99 -11.10
C LEU A 236 -5.53 -8.95 -9.78
N ALA A 237 -5.30 -9.91 -8.87
CA ALA A 237 -5.92 -9.93 -7.56
C ALA A 237 -5.56 -8.70 -6.70
N PHE A 238 -4.32 -8.21 -6.78
CA PHE A 238 -3.95 -6.95 -6.12
C PHE A 238 -4.74 -5.76 -6.69
N LEU A 239 -4.86 -5.69 -8.01
CA LEU A 239 -5.64 -4.64 -8.65
C LEU A 239 -7.11 -4.69 -8.22
N THR A 240 -7.75 -5.87 -8.33
CA THR A 240 -9.20 -6.02 -8.09
C THR A 240 -9.57 -5.93 -6.61
N ASP A 241 -8.82 -6.62 -5.75
CA ASP A 241 -9.19 -6.78 -4.34
C ASP A 241 -8.72 -5.61 -3.46
N THR A 242 -7.62 -4.94 -3.87
CA THR A 242 -6.98 -3.90 -3.05
C THR A 242 -7.06 -2.53 -3.70
N LEU A 243 -6.49 -2.40 -4.90
CA LEU A 243 -6.23 -1.08 -5.48
C LEU A 243 -7.50 -0.41 -6.00
N LEU A 244 -8.38 -1.14 -6.70
CA LEU A 244 -9.62 -0.56 -7.24
C LEU A 244 -10.50 0.03 -6.14
N TRP A 245 -10.58 -0.63 -5.00
CA TRP A 245 -11.34 -0.13 -3.86
C TRP A 245 -10.76 1.17 -3.30
N ILE A 246 -9.44 1.24 -3.16
CA ILE A 246 -8.72 2.45 -2.72
C ILE A 246 -8.95 3.58 -3.71
N LEU A 247 -8.72 3.33 -4.99
CA LEU A 247 -8.89 4.33 -6.05
C LEU A 247 -10.32 4.85 -6.10
N LYS A 248 -11.32 3.98 -5.92
CA LYS A 248 -12.72 4.37 -5.89
C LYS A 248 -13.03 5.37 -4.80
N GLY A 249 -12.48 5.16 -3.59
CA GLY A 249 -12.61 6.12 -2.50
C GLY A 249 -11.98 7.49 -2.82
N TYR A 250 -10.83 7.50 -3.51
CA TYR A 250 -10.22 8.73 -3.99
C TYR A 250 -11.08 9.41 -5.06
N GLU A 251 -11.59 8.66 -6.04
CA GLU A 251 -12.42 9.17 -7.12
C GLU A 251 -13.70 9.83 -6.62
N GLU A 252 -14.36 9.21 -5.65
CA GLU A 252 -15.59 9.73 -5.05
C GLU A 252 -15.34 11.01 -4.26
N GLU A 253 -14.31 11.04 -3.43
CA GLU A 253 -13.97 12.22 -2.63
C GLU A 253 -13.53 13.40 -3.51
N LEU A 254 -12.70 13.13 -4.54
CA LEU A 254 -12.29 14.14 -5.51
C LEU A 254 -13.47 14.69 -6.31
N SER A 255 -14.32 13.81 -6.82
CA SER A 255 -15.49 14.23 -7.60
C SER A 255 -16.45 15.06 -6.76
N TRP A 256 -16.73 14.63 -5.52
CA TRP A 256 -17.66 15.31 -4.64
C TRP A 256 -17.21 16.71 -4.22
N LYS A 257 -15.91 16.88 -3.94
CA LYS A 257 -15.39 18.15 -3.38
C LYS A 257 -14.82 19.12 -4.41
N LEU A 258 -14.40 18.63 -5.57
CA LEU A 258 -13.77 19.47 -6.57
C LEU A 258 -14.67 19.81 -7.76
N LEU A 259 -15.67 18.97 -8.06
CA LEU A 259 -16.60 19.22 -9.16
C LEU A 259 -17.85 19.96 -8.67
N GLU A 260 -18.36 20.85 -9.48
CA GLU A 260 -19.66 21.47 -9.26
C GLU A 260 -20.79 20.45 -9.52
N PRO A 261 -21.93 20.53 -8.82
CA PRO A 261 -23.07 19.63 -9.04
C PRO A 261 -23.47 19.54 -10.53
N ALA A 262 -23.48 20.67 -11.22
CA ALA A 262 -23.80 20.71 -12.66
C ALA A 262 -22.80 19.95 -13.55
N GLN A 263 -21.56 19.80 -13.12
CA GLN A 263 -20.55 18.98 -13.82
C GLN A 263 -20.80 17.49 -13.57
N MET A 264 -21.09 17.11 -12.32
CA MET A 264 -21.45 15.74 -11.97
C MET A 264 -22.74 15.29 -12.67
N ASP A 265 -23.75 16.18 -12.77
CA ASP A 265 -25.00 15.91 -13.50
C ASP A 265 -24.76 15.66 -15.01
N ARG A 266 -23.70 16.24 -15.58
CA ARG A 266 -23.25 15.95 -16.96
C ARG A 266 -22.45 14.67 -17.10
N GLY A 267 -22.19 13.97 -15.99
CA GLY A 267 -21.40 12.74 -15.96
C GLY A 267 -19.88 12.96 -15.89
N GLU A 268 -19.42 14.19 -15.58
CA GLU A 268 -18.00 14.42 -15.30
C GLU A 268 -17.62 13.77 -13.96
N ALA A 269 -16.46 13.10 -13.90
CA ALA A 269 -15.93 12.49 -12.69
C ALA A 269 -14.40 12.47 -12.71
N ALA A 270 -13.78 12.53 -11.55
CA ALA A 270 -12.37 12.22 -11.39
C ALA A 270 -12.20 10.70 -11.43
N GLN A 271 -11.32 10.20 -12.31
CA GLN A 271 -11.08 8.77 -12.44
C GLN A 271 -9.61 8.47 -12.69
N PHE A 272 -9.13 7.36 -12.11
CA PHE A 272 -7.79 6.84 -12.35
C PHE A 272 -7.81 5.88 -13.54
N ASN A 273 -6.86 6.04 -14.45
CA ASN A 273 -6.71 5.12 -15.57
C ASN A 273 -6.01 3.84 -15.13
N THR A 274 -6.79 2.86 -14.71
CA THR A 274 -6.30 1.54 -14.28
C THR A 274 -5.91 0.62 -15.44
N ALA A 275 -6.34 0.94 -16.67
CA ALA A 275 -6.00 0.15 -17.86
C ALA A 275 -4.48 0.09 -18.11
N VAL A 276 -3.73 1.09 -17.63
CA VAL A 276 -2.26 1.10 -17.71
C VAL A 276 -1.64 -0.04 -16.90
N MET A 277 -2.25 -0.45 -15.79
CA MET A 277 -1.77 -1.56 -14.95
C MET A 277 -2.10 -2.93 -15.51
N LEU A 278 -3.18 -3.01 -16.30
CA LEU A 278 -3.59 -4.22 -17.01
C LEU A 278 -2.85 -4.39 -18.33
N ARG A 279 -1.85 -3.55 -18.61
CA ARG A 279 -0.97 -3.73 -19.76
C ARG A 279 -0.14 -4.99 -19.57
N ALA A 280 -0.84 -6.12 -19.75
CA ALA A 280 -0.24 -7.41 -19.99
C ALA A 280 0.74 -7.34 -21.18
N ASP A 281 1.46 -8.41 -21.43
CA ASP A 281 2.31 -8.58 -22.59
C ASP A 281 1.72 -7.91 -23.84
N THR A 282 2.53 -7.12 -24.53
CA THR A 282 2.16 -6.37 -25.75
C THR A 282 1.45 -7.24 -26.78
N LYS A 283 1.79 -8.53 -26.84
CA LYS A 283 1.17 -9.51 -27.72
C LYS A 283 -0.30 -9.73 -27.37
N THR A 284 -0.61 -10.02 -26.12
CA THR A 284 -1.99 -10.23 -25.64
C THR A 284 -2.86 -8.99 -25.84
N GLN A 285 -2.28 -7.79 -25.66
CA GLN A 285 -3.00 -6.53 -25.93
C GLN A 285 -3.35 -6.38 -27.40
N ILE A 286 -2.37 -6.60 -28.28
CA ILE A 286 -2.59 -6.49 -29.72
C ILE A 286 -3.65 -7.51 -30.16
N GLU A 287 -3.57 -8.75 -29.69
CA GLU A 287 -4.56 -9.81 -30.01
C GLU A 287 -5.97 -9.42 -29.54
N SER A 288 -6.11 -8.89 -28.31
CA SER A 288 -7.39 -8.42 -27.77
C SER A 288 -7.95 -7.25 -28.57
N MET A 289 -7.10 -6.28 -28.94
CA MET A 289 -7.52 -5.13 -29.75
C MET A 289 -7.91 -5.54 -31.17
N VAL A 290 -7.17 -6.46 -31.78
CA VAL A 290 -7.52 -7.02 -33.10
C VAL A 290 -8.89 -7.69 -33.06
N GLN A 291 -9.17 -8.48 -32.04
CA GLN A 291 -10.49 -9.11 -31.85
C GLN A 291 -11.59 -8.07 -31.63
N ALA A 292 -11.34 -7.06 -30.79
CA ALA A 292 -12.32 -6.01 -30.51
C ALA A 292 -12.66 -5.18 -31.75
N VAL A 293 -11.67 -4.85 -32.57
CA VAL A 293 -11.88 -4.16 -33.86
C VAL A 293 -12.61 -5.05 -34.86
N ALA A 294 -12.21 -6.33 -34.99
CA ALA A 294 -12.83 -7.29 -35.89
C ALA A 294 -14.32 -7.56 -35.59
N ASN A 295 -14.70 -7.44 -34.31
CA ASN A 295 -16.07 -7.60 -33.82
C ASN A 295 -16.84 -6.27 -33.72
N SER A 296 -16.35 -5.19 -34.28
CA SER A 296 -17.00 -3.86 -34.25
C SER A 296 -17.21 -3.26 -32.83
N VAL A 297 -16.40 -3.66 -31.85
CA VAL A 297 -16.44 -3.11 -30.48
C VAL A 297 -15.65 -1.81 -30.43
N TYR A 298 -14.52 -1.74 -31.12
CA TYR A 298 -13.66 -0.55 -31.21
C TYR A 298 -13.45 -0.14 -32.67
N MET A 299 -13.33 1.16 -32.89
CA MET A 299 -12.79 1.68 -34.16
C MET A 299 -11.28 1.43 -34.21
N PRO A 300 -10.69 1.26 -35.39
CA PRO A 300 -9.23 1.14 -35.53
C PRO A 300 -8.45 2.29 -34.93
N SER A 301 -8.95 3.54 -34.99
CA SER A 301 -8.34 4.71 -34.33
C SER A 301 -8.34 4.60 -32.81
N GLU A 302 -9.41 4.10 -32.20
CA GLU A 302 -9.50 3.89 -30.75
C GLU A 302 -8.54 2.81 -30.28
N ALA A 303 -8.45 1.69 -31.00
CA ALA A 303 -7.50 0.62 -30.71
C ALA A 303 -6.05 1.11 -30.84
N ARG A 304 -5.74 1.94 -31.85
CA ARG A 304 -4.42 2.56 -32.02
C ARG A 304 -4.11 3.52 -30.87
N ALA A 305 -5.06 4.36 -30.47
CA ALA A 305 -4.92 5.27 -29.33
C ALA A 305 -4.68 4.50 -28.02
N TYR A 306 -5.39 3.38 -27.82
CA TYR A 306 -5.17 2.50 -26.68
C TYR A 306 -3.75 1.93 -26.64
N LEU A 307 -3.18 1.58 -27.80
CA LEU A 307 -1.80 1.10 -27.94
C LEU A 307 -0.75 2.25 -27.94
N GLY A 308 -1.18 3.49 -27.79
CA GLY A 308 -0.30 4.66 -27.79
C GLY A 308 0.17 5.07 -29.19
N MET A 309 -0.48 4.62 -30.24
CA MET A 309 -0.17 4.96 -31.63
C MET A 309 -1.02 6.15 -32.09
N SER A 310 -0.50 6.94 -33.03
CA SER A 310 -1.25 8.03 -33.67
C SER A 310 -2.41 7.48 -34.51
N SER A 311 -3.47 8.27 -34.66
CA SER A 311 -4.58 7.95 -35.57
C SER A 311 -4.09 7.81 -37.01
N ALA A 312 -4.79 6.96 -37.83
CA ALA A 312 -4.50 6.79 -39.21
C ALA A 312 -5.75 7.17 -40.03
N ALA A 313 -5.56 7.71 -41.24
CA ALA A 313 -6.65 8.06 -42.13
C ALA A 313 -7.55 6.86 -42.39
N GLY A 314 -8.88 7.03 -42.27
CA GLY A 314 -9.86 5.96 -42.42
C GLY A 314 -10.07 5.07 -41.20
N GLY A 315 -9.36 5.36 -40.08
CA GLY A 315 -9.48 4.59 -38.82
C GLY A 315 -10.73 4.93 -37.98
N ASP A 316 -11.46 5.98 -38.30
CA ASP A 316 -12.61 6.48 -37.54
C ASP A 316 -13.95 5.86 -38.00
N ARG A 317 -13.93 4.60 -38.37
CA ARG A 317 -15.13 3.84 -38.75
C ARG A 317 -15.09 2.47 -38.10
N LEU A 318 -16.24 2.04 -37.62
CA LEU A 318 -16.42 0.65 -37.23
C LEU A 318 -16.31 -0.25 -38.48
N ILE A 319 -15.50 -1.30 -38.36
CA ILE A 319 -15.34 -2.30 -39.39
C ILE A 319 -15.94 -3.62 -38.93
N ALA A 320 -16.72 -4.27 -39.74
CA ALA A 320 -17.29 -5.57 -39.44
C ALA A 320 -16.58 -6.65 -40.28
N ASN A 321 -16.41 -7.82 -39.70
CA ASN A 321 -15.98 -8.98 -40.43
C ASN A 321 -17.17 -9.48 -41.30
N GLY A 322 -17.02 -9.45 -42.61
CA GLY A 322 -18.07 -9.88 -43.56
C GLY A 322 -18.51 -11.34 -43.45
N ASN A 323 -17.81 -12.13 -42.64
CA ASN A 323 -18.18 -13.53 -42.35
C ASN A 323 -19.21 -13.67 -41.20
N VAL A 324 -19.56 -12.57 -40.52
CA VAL A 324 -20.57 -12.56 -39.45
C VAL A 324 -21.82 -11.89 -39.96
N ILE A 325 -22.90 -12.65 -40.04
CA ILE A 325 -24.21 -12.17 -40.48
C ILE A 325 -25.25 -12.37 -39.35
N PRO A 326 -26.29 -11.53 -39.30
CA PRO A 326 -27.41 -11.75 -38.38
C PRO A 326 -28.01 -13.15 -38.54
N LEU A 327 -28.44 -13.75 -37.42
CA LEU A 327 -29.01 -15.12 -37.43
C LEU A 327 -30.21 -15.24 -38.40
N GLU A 328 -30.98 -14.19 -38.56
CA GLU A 328 -32.14 -14.07 -39.49
C GLU A 328 -31.74 -14.00 -40.94
N ASP A 329 -30.48 -13.73 -41.24
CA ASP A 329 -29.96 -13.64 -42.62
C ASP A 329 -29.11 -14.86 -42.99
N VAL A 330 -28.95 -15.82 -42.07
CA VAL A 330 -28.26 -17.08 -42.33
C VAL A 330 -29.03 -17.86 -43.41
N GLY A 331 -28.37 -18.12 -44.55
CA GLY A 331 -28.96 -18.81 -45.71
C GLY A 331 -29.46 -17.86 -46.81
N LYS A 332 -29.74 -16.59 -46.56
CA LYS A 332 -30.17 -15.64 -47.62
C LYS A 332 -29.07 -15.33 -48.64
N GLN A 333 -27.81 -15.40 -48.24
CA GLN A 333 -26.66 -15.21 -49.13
C GLN A 333 -26.47 -16.33 -50.17
N TYR A 334 -27.12 -17.47 -50.00
CA TYR A 334 -27.10 -18.58 -50.95
C TYR A 334 -28.34 -18.61 -51.88
N GLY A 335 -29.28 -17.66 -51.62
CA GLY A 335 -30.55 -17.63 -52.36
C GLY A 335 -30.57 -16.76 -53.61
N ASN A 336 -29.59 -15.89 -53.87
CA ASN A 336 -29.54 -14.97 -55.00
C ASN A 336 -28.62 -15.45 -56.17
N GLY A 337 -28.72 -16.69 -56.49
CA GLY A 337 -27.98 -17.25 -57.63
C GLY A 337 -28.89 -17.98 -58.60
N LYS A 338 -30.05 -17.38 -59.00
CA LYS A 338 -30.79 -17.75 -60.23
C LYS A 338 -31.96 -16.78 -60.41
N GLU A 339 -31.76 -15.77 -61.24
CA GLU A 339 -32.59 -15.47 -62.41
C GLU A 339 -31.84 -14.51 -63.30
#